data_2dafdd9b1b34c3724f6dbe9ffd7e0940
#
_entry.id   2dafdd9b1b34c3724f6dbe9ffd7e0940
#
_cell.length_a   1.000
_cell.length_b   1.000
_cell.length_c   1.000
_cell.angle_alpha   90.00
_cell.angle_beta   90.00
_cell.angle_gamma   90.00
#
_symmetry.space_group_name_H-M   'P 1'
#
loop_
_entity.id
_entity.type
_entity.pdbx_description
1 polymer ?
#
loop_
_entity_poly.entity_id
_entity_poly.type
_entity_poly.pdbx_seq_one_letter_code
_entity_poly.pdbx_strand_id
1 'polypeptide(L)'
;MSCLVFDIETSALPEDYFDEAQLEYLFRPAESLPDEAEKVRKREEIERQFNLWPFTARCVCICMINSDSGRGKVLYLSDDFEEGGEGPVEYVACMDESDLLGQFWALAAKYNQVCT
;
A
#
# COMPACT_ATOMS: atom_id res chain seq x y z
N MET A 1 7.00 -20.03 -19.46
CA MET A 1 6.77 -19.95 -18.00
C MET A 1 6.19 -18.58 -17.68
N SER A 2 5.02 -18.54 -17.04
CA SER A 2 4.36 -17.27 -16.76
C SER A 2 4.97 -16.57 -15.54
N CYS A 3 5.03 -15.26 -15.63
CA CYS A 3 5.42 -14.37 -14.55
C CYS A 3 4.18 -13.60 -14.08
N LEU A 4 4.07 -13.38 -12.79
CA LEU A 4 3.08 -12.46 -12.24
C LEU A 4 3.71 -11.08 -12.20
N VAL A 5 3.19 -10.17 -13.01
CA VAL A 5 3.58 -8.76 -12.99
C VAL A 5 2.61 -8.01 -12.11
N PHE A 6 3.09 -7.22 -11.17
CA PHE A 6 2.22 -6.50 -10.25
C PHE A 6 2.72 -5.09 -9.97
N ASP A 7 1.81 -4.24 -9.56
CA ASP A 7 2.09 -2.90 -9.07
C ASP A 7 1.19 -2.60 -7.89
N ILE A 8 1.67 -1.84 -6.92
CA ILE A 8 0.93 -1.51 -5.71
C ILE A 8 0.74 -0.01 -5.58
N GLU A 9 -0.39 0.37 -5.00
CA GLU A 9 -0.66 1.74 -4.56
C GLU A 9 -0.84 1.76 -3.05
N THR A 10 -0.24 2.73 -2.40
CA THR A 10 -0.28 2.89 -0.95
C THR A 10 -0.86 4.24 -0.56
N SER A 11 -1.41 4.29 0.64
CA SER A 11 -1.95 5.52 1.23
C SER A 11 -1.38 5.67 2.63
N ALA A 12 -1.10 6.90 3.02
CA ALA A 12 -0.65 7.20 4.37
C ALA A 12 -1.75 6.88 5.40
N LEU A 13 -1.37 6.27 6.51
CA LEU A 13 -2.25 6.16 7.67
C LEU A 13 -2.38 7.53 8.32
N PRO A 14 -3.57 7.90 8.83
CA PRO A 14 -3.76 9.17 9.51
C PRO A 14 -2.99 9.20 10.83
N GLU A 15 -2.59 10.40 11.28
CA GLU A 15 -1.83 10.55 12.51
C GLU A 15 -2.56 9.98 13.73
N ASP A 16 -3.88 10.05 13.79
CA ASP A 16 -4.69 9.53 14.89
C ASP A 16 -4.70 8.00 14.97
N TYR A 17 -4.18 7.32 13.96
CA TYR A 17 -3.94 5.87 14.00
C TYR A 17 -2.81 5.50 14.97
N PHE A 18 -1.87 6.41 15.21
CA PHE A 18 -0.68 6.17 16.02
C PHE A 18 -0.88 6.70 17.43
N ASP A 19 -0.31 6.02 18.43
CA ASP A 19 -0.28 6.51 19.80
C ASP A 19 0.81 7.59 19.97
N GLU A 20 0.80 8.21 21.17
CA GLU A 20 1.71 9.30 21.49
C GLU A 20 3.18 8.92 21.41
N ALA A 21 3.52 7.70 21.83
CA ALA A 21 4.90 7.19 21.80
C ALA A 21 5.36 6.92 20.36
N GLN A 22 4.46 6.40 19.51
CA GLN A 22 4.76 6.16 18.10
C GLN A 22 4.97 7.48 17.35
N LEU A 23 4.13 8.47 17.58
CA LEU A 23 4.27 9.80 16.98
C LEU A 23 5.56 10.49 17.42
N GLU A 24 5.90 10.40 18.70
CA GLU A 24 7.16 10.93 19.21
C GLU A 24 8.37 10.30 18.48
N TYR A 25 8.36 9.00 18.31
CA TYR A 25 9.41 8.29 17.58
C TYR A 25 9.49 8.73 16.11
N LEU A 26 8.35 8.81 15.42
CA LEU A 26 8.29 9.17 14.01
C LEU A 26 8.77 10.59 13.74
N PHE A 27 8.45 11.54 14.61
CA PHE A 27 8.82 12.94 14.45
C PHE A 27 10.08 13.36 15.22
N ARG A 28 10.73 12.44 15.91
CA ARG A 28 11.96 12.72 16.66
C ARG A 28 13.02 13.43 15.85
N PRO A 29 13.31 13.06 14.57
CA PRO A 29 14.30 13.78 13.78
C PRO A 29 13.97 15.25 13.57
N ALA A 30 12.69 15.61 13.53
CA ALA A 30 12.25 17.02 13.43
C ALA A 30 12.40 17.74 14.76
N GLU A 31 11.99 17.11 15.85
CA GLU A 31 11.99 17.73 17.18
C GLU A 31 13.41 17.99 17.73
N SER A 32 14.41 17.28 17.22
CA SER A 32 15.81 17.45 17.62
C SER A 32 16.50 18.65 16.95
N LEU A 33 15.85 19.29 15.98
CA LEU A 33 16.43 20.46 15.30
C LEU A 33 16.31 21.72 16.16
N PRO A 34 17.33 22.62 16.10
CA PRO A 34 17.33 23.80 16.98
C PRO A 34 16.44 24.96 16.51
N ASP A 35 16.14 25.04 15.20
CA ASP A 35 15.37 26.14 14.61
C ASP A 35 13.93 25.70 14.37
N GLU A 36 12.97 26.52 14.82
CA GLU A 36 11.53 26.21 14.68
C GLU A 36 11.10 26.10 13.20
N ALA A 37 11.64 26.92 12.33
CA ALA A 37 11.33 26.85 10.89
C ALA A 37 11.86 25.55 10.28
N GLU A 38 13.02 25.06 10.71
CA GLU A 38 13.58 23.79 10.27
C GLU A 38 12.79 22.61 10.81
N LYS A 39 12.30 22.68 12.06
CA LYS A 39 11.42 21.66 12.65
C LYS A 39 10.16 21.49 11.82
N VAL A 40 9.50 22.59 11.46
CA VAL A 40 8.28 22.56 10.67
C VAL A 40 8.53 21.93 9.30
N ARG A 41 9.59 22.30 8.61
CA ARG A 41 9.94 21.73 7.29
C ARG A 41 10.25 20.25 7.39
N LYS A 42 10.99 19.84 8.41
CA LYS A 42 11.33 18.42 8.61
C LYS A 42 10.10 17.58 8.95
N ARG A 43 9.19 18.12 9.75
CA ARG A 43 7.93 17.47 10.08
C ARG A 43 7.08 17.24 8.83
N GLU A 44 6.96 18.23 7.97
CA GLU A 44 6.24 18.12 6.70
C GLU A 44 6.89 17.09 5.76
N GLU A 45 8.20 17.04 5.73
CA GLU A 45 8.95 16.04 4.97
C GLU A 45 8.65 14.61 5.46
N ILE A 46 8.65 14.40 6.77
CA ILE A 46 8.32 13.12 7.39
C ILE A 46 6.88 12.70 7.06
N GLU A 47 5.93 13.62 7.17
CA GLU A 47 4.51 13.37 6.84
C GLU A 47 4.34 12.96 5.37
N ARG A 48 5.07 13.58 4.46
CA ARG A 48 5.02 13.22 3.03
C ARG A 48 5.54 11.82 2.75
N GLN A 49 6.38 11.28 3.62
CA GLN A 49 6.94 9.93 3.46
C GLN A 49 6.06 8.84 4.07
N PHE A 50 4.99 9.20 4.78
CA PHE A 50 4.12 8.22 5.44
C PHE A 50 3.52 7.21 4.48
N ASN A 51 3.22 7.60 3.25
CA ASN A 51 2.67 6.70 2.23
C ASN A 51 3.73 5.78 1.59
N LEU A 52 5.01 5.98 1.89
CA LEU A 52 6.10 5.21 1.31
C LEU A 52 6.69 4.17 2.27
N TRP A 53 6.43 4.31 3.57
CA TRP A 53 6.99 3.41 4.58
C TRP A 53 5.98 2.35 5.00
N PRO A 54 6.40 1.07 5.12
CA PRO A 54 5.46 0.00 5.46
C PRO A 54 4.82 0.15 6.84
N PHE A 55 5.44 0.90 7.76
CA PHE A 55 4.92 1.11 9.11
C PHE A 55 3.92 2.27 9.19
N THR A 56 3.91 3.18 8.23
CA THR A 56 3.07 4.37 8.23
C THR A 56 2.09 4.41 7.05
N ALA A 57 2.23 3.47 6.12
CA ALA A 57 1.37 3.35 4.96
C ALA A 57 0.53 2.07 5.04
N ARG A 58 -0.55 2.06 4.28
CA ARG A 58 -1.29 0.83 3.99
C ARG A 58 -1.41 0.65 2.48
N CYS A 59 -1.41 -0.60 2.06
CA CYS A 59 -1.66 -0.94 0.67
C CYS A 59 -3.17 -0.83 0.40
N VAL A 60 -3.55 -0.07 -0.62
CA VAL A 60 -4.95 0.18 -0.95
C VAL A 60 -5.36 -0.46 -2.27
N CYS A 61 -4.41 -0.77 -3.12
CA CYS A 61 -4.69 -1.38 -4.42
C CYS A 61 -3.48 -2.18 -4.89
N ILE A 62 -3.72 -3.35 -5.46
CA ILE A 62 -2.71 -4.16 -6.14
C ILE A 62 -3.28 -4.57 -7.49
N CYS A 63 -2.58 -4.19 -8.55
CA CYS A 63 -2.89 -4.62 -9.92
C CYS A 63 -1.94 -5.75 -10.30
N MET A 64 -2.47 -6.83 -10.87
CA MET A 64 -1.70 -8.02 -11.23
C MET A 64 -2.07 -8.46 -12.64
N ILE A 65 -1.08 -8.96 -13.37
CA ILE A 65 -1.32 -9.53 -14.71
C ILE A 65 -0.43 -10.76 -14.91
N ASN A 66 -1.01 -11.78 -15.53
CA ASN A 66 -0.26 -12.94 -15.97
C ASN A 66 0.43 -12.60 -17.30
N SER A 67 1.76 -12.72 -17.37
CA SER A 67 2.55 -12.31 -18.53
C SER A 67 2.26 -13.10 -19.81
N ASP A 68 1.78 -14.35 -19.66
CA ASP A 68 1.50 -15.21 -20.81
C ASP A 68 0.06 -15.07 -21.30
N SER A 69 -0.91 -15.11 -20.39
CA SER A 69 -2.32 -15.08 -20.76
C SER A 69 -2.88 -13.67 -20.95
N GLY A 70 -2.24 -12.66 -20.37
CA GLY A 70 -2.76 -11.29 -20.33
C GLY A 70 -3.96 -11.12 -19.41
N ARG A 71 -4.35 -12.15 -18.64
CA ARG A 71 -5.43 -12.05 -17.66
C ARG A 71 -4.93 -11.34 -16.43
N GLY A 72 -5.75 -10.45 -15.91
CA GLY A 72 -5.39 -9.61 -14.77
C GLY A 72 -6.43 -9.60 -13.68
N LYS A 73 -6.00 -9.10 -12.53
CA LYS A 73 -6.85 -8.91 -11.36
C LYS A 73 -6.45 -7.62 -10.67
N VAL A 74 -7.44 -6.85 -10.25
CA VAL A 74 -7.24 -5.64 -9.44
C VAL A 74 -7.88 -5.90 -8.08
N LEU A 75 -7.05 -5.91 -7.04
CA LEU A 75 -7.50 -5.96 -5.65
C LEU A 75 -7.51 -4.54 -5.10
N TYR A 76 -8.59 -4.12 -4.49
CA TYR A 76 -8.70 -2.76 -3.94
C TYR A 76 -9.53 -2.74 -2.67
N LEU A 77 -9.26 -1.78 -1.80
CA LEU A 77 -10.03 -1.59 -0.57
C LEU A 77 -11.34 -0.87 -0.88
N SER A 78 -12.45 -1.45 -0.47
CA SER A 78 -13.76 -0.82 -0.62
C SER A 78 -14.74 -1.42 0.38
N ASP A 79 -15.62 -0.57 0.90
CA ASP A 79 -16.75 -1.00 1.72
C ASP A 79 -17.90 -1.55 0.86
N ASP A 80 -17.90 -1.23 -0.43
CA ASP A 80 -18.87 -1.72 -1.40
C ASP A 80 -18.35 -2.99 -2.06
N PHE A 81 -19.01 -4.11 -1.80
CA PHE A 81 -18.63 -5.41 -2.36
C PHE A 81 -19.14 -5.58 -3.80
N GLU A 82 -18.85 -4.63 -4.65
CA GLU A 82 -19.14 -4.77 -6.07
C GLU A 82 -17.98 -5.50 -6.75
N GLU A 83 -18.24 -6.71 -7.18
CA GLU A 83 -17.34 -7.43 -8.07
C GLU A 83 -17.65 -7.01 -9.50
N GLY A 84 -16.61 -6.88 -10.28
CA GLY A 84 -16.74 -6.49 -11.67
C GLY A 84 -15.49 -6.79 -12.45
N GLY A 85 -15.42 -6.27 -13.67
CA GLY A 85 -14.25 -6.42 -14.51
C GLY A 85 -14.51 -5.91 -15.92
N GLU A 86 -13.44 -5.73 -16.66
CA GLU A 86 -13.47 -5.38 -18.07
C GLU A 86 -12.62 -6.38 -18.85
N GLY A 87 -13.26 -7.15 -19.73
CA GLY A 87 -12.57 -8.13 -20.56
C GLY A 87 -11.80 -9.14 -19.72
N PRO A 88 -10.48 -9.26 -19.90
CA PRO A 88 -9.66 -10.21 -19.16
C PRO A 88 -9.31 -9.77 -17.74
N VAL A 89 -9.77 -8.60 -17.28
CA VAL A 89 -9.42 -8.03 -15.97
C VAL A 89 -10.60 -8.16 -15.01
N GLU A 90 -10.35 -8.78 -13.87
CA GLU A 90 -11.31 -8.96 -12.79
C GLU A 90 -11.04 -7.93 -11.68
N TYR A 91 -12.08 -7.29 -11.17
CA TYR A 91 -11.98 -6.34 -10.05
C TYR A 91 -12.56 -6.99 -8.80
N VAL A 92 -11.77 -6.99 -7.71
CA VAL A 92 -12.12 -7.62 -6.44
C VAL A 92 -12.01 -6.60 -5.31
N ALA A 93 -13.16 -6.29 -4.69
CA ALA A 93 -13.19 -5.44 -3.51
C ALA A 93 -12.76 -6.23 -2.28
N CYS A 94 -11.85 -5.67 -1.51
CA CYS A 94 -11.32 -6.27 -0.28
C CYS A 94 -11.78 -5.44 0.93
N MET A 95 -12.07 -6.11 2.04
CA MET A 95 -12.58 -5.48 3.26
C MET A 95 -11.54 -4.61 3.95
N ASP A 96 -10.31 -5.10 4.00
CA ASP A 96 -9.20 -4.45 4.69
C ASP A 96 -7.87 -4.84 4.04
N GLU A 97 -6.79 -4.27 4.53
CA GLU A 97 -5.44 -4.56 4.02
C GLU A 97 -5.07 -6.04 4.20
N SER A 98 -5.45 -6.65 5.32
CA SER A 98 -5.17 -8.06 5.58
C SER A 98 -5.81 -8.97 4.53
N ASP A 99 -7.06 -8.73 4.18
CA ASP A 99 -7.77 -9.43 3.12
C ASP A 99 -7.10 -9.23 1.76
N LEU A 100 -6.77 -7.99 1.43
CA LEU A 100 -6.11 -7.63 0.17
C LEU A 100 -4.75 -8.32 0.03
N LEU A 101 -3.91 -8.24 1.05
CA LEU A 101 -2.58 -8.87 1.05
C LEU A 101 -2.68 -10.39 1.05
N GLY A 102 -3.64 -10.95 1.79
CA GLY A 102 -3.89 -12.39 1.81
C GLY A 102 -4.25 -12.93 0.43
N GLN A 103 -5.11 -12.25 -0.30
CA GLN A 103 -5.47 -12.62 -1.68
C GLN A 103 -4.30 -12.48 -2.64
N PHE A 104 -3.49 -11.41 -2.49
CA PHE A 104 -2.28 -11.23 -3.30
C PHE A 104 -1.30 -12.39 -3.09
N TRP A 105 -0.98 -12.73 -1.85
CA TRP A 105 -0.03 -13.80 -1.56
C TRP A 105 -0.54 -15.18 -1.98
N ALA A 106 -1.84 -15.44 -1.85
CA ALA A 106 -2.44 -16.68 -2.31
C ALA A 106 -2.27 -16.86 -3.82
N LEU A 107 -2.41 -15.78 -4.58
CA LEU A 107 -2.20 -15.82 -6.03
C LEU A 107 -0.72 -15.88 -6.38
N ALA A 108 0.12 -15.05 -5.75
CA ALA A 108 1.57 -14.99 -6.01
C ALA A 108 2.25 -16.34 -5.76
N ALA A 109 1.79 -17.11 -4.77
CA ALA A 109 2.33 -18.42 -4.45
C ALA A 109 2.18 -19.45 -5.58
N LYS A 110 1.30 -19.20 -6.54
CA LYS A 110 1.10 -20.08 -7.71
C LYS A 110 2.11 -19.82 -8.82
N TYR A 111 2.95 -18.79 -8.69
CA TYR A 111 3.93 -18.40 -9.70
C TYR A 111 5.34 -18.68 -9.21
N ASN A 112 6.23 -19.03 -10.14
CA ASN A 112 7.66 -19.18 -9.84
C ASN A 112 8.42 -17.86 -9.94
N GLN A 113 7.84 -16.88 -10.62
CA GLN A 113 8.42 -15.56 -10.80
C GLN A 113 7.37 -14.48 -10.59
N VAL A 114 7.73 -13.47 -9.82
CA VAL A 114 6.94 -12.26 -9.65
C VAL A 114 7.84 -11.07 -9.94
N CYS A 115 7.29 -10.04 -10.57
CA CYS A 115 8.04 -8.82 -10.88
C CYS A 115 7.13 -7.60 -10.81
N THR A 116 7.76 -6.46 -10.60
CA THR A 116 7.07 -5.19 -10.44
C THR A 116 7.55 -4.18 -11.47
#